data_ac4d9e72a10e7daf6e649cd872f144aa
#
_entry.id   ac4d9e72a10e7daf6e649cd872f144aa
#
_cell.length_a   1.000
_cell.length_b   1.000
_cell.length_c   1.000
_cell.angle_alpha   90.00
_cell.angle_beta   90.00
_cell.angle_gamma   90.00
#
_symmetry.space_group_name_H-M   'P 1'
#
loop_
_entity.id
_entity.type
_entity.pdbx_description
1 polymer ?
#
loop_
_entity_poly.entity_id
_entity_poly.type
_entity_poly.pdbx_seq_one_letter_code
_entity_poly.pdbx_strand_id
1 'polypeptide(L)'
;MINQAIILAAGRGKRMMPLTRDIPKAMLRIGNVTLIEDKIIKLTEAGIKKIVINTGYLGSYIQEHVGDGSKYGINIVISEEGSMPIGTANGIRKTVKEFNGKPFLVVNADIWTNYLFIDLINMSLAKETLAHIVLAKKPEYLEGDFNINNNKISKGNNFIYTGIGIYRPELFLNYTDAELGSILHKENNIGAELYKGLWDDVGTPDRLNMIRERIAL
;
A
#
# COMPACT_ATOMS: atom_id res chain seq x y z
N MET A 1 13.83 -11.49 -7.66
CA MET A 1 12.97 -10.40 -8.15
C MET A 1 11.54 -10.69 -7.71
N ILE A 2 10.88 -9.73 -7.07
CA ILE A 2 9.49 -9.81 -6.65
C ILE A 2 8.60 -9.45 -7.85
N ASN A 3 7.62 -10.29 -8.18
CA ASN A 3 6.77 -10.11 -9.35
C ASN A 3 5.27 -10.10 -9.01
N GLN A 4 4.94 -9.98 -7.74
CA GLN A 4 3.56 -10.00 -7.23
C GLN A 4 3.36 -8.95 -6.13
N ALA A 5 2.17 -8.37 -6.07
CA ALA A 5 1.84 -7.29 -5.14
C ALA A 5 0.41 -7.40 -4.63
N ILE A 6 0.13 -6.75 -3.51
CA ILE A 6 -1.23 -6.41 -3.08
C ILE A 6 -1.37 -4.89 -3.02
N ILE A 7 -2.50 -4.37 -3.51
CA ILE A 7 -2.93 -2.99 -3.31
C ILE A 7 -4.04 -2.99 -2.27
N LEU A 8 -3.83 -2.25 -1.18
CA LEU A 8 -4.81 -2.13 -0.10
C LEU A 8 -5.83 -1.03 -0.40
N ALA A 9 -7.05 -1.42 -0.77
CA ALA A 9 -8.10 -0.52 -1.24
C ALA A 9 -9.45 -0.66 -0.50
N ALA A 10 -9.49 -1.40 0.63
CA ALA A 10 -10.74 -1.67 1.38
C ALA A 10 -11.21 -0.51 2.26
N GLY A 11 -10.43 0.56 2.41
CA GLY A 11 -10.71 1.67 3.31
C GLY A 11 -11.95 2.49 2.92
N ARG A 12 -12.83 2.82 3.89
CA ARG A 12 -14.07 3.59 3.66
C ARG A 12 -13.86 5.07 3.28
N GLY A 13 -12.68 5.62 3.50
CA GLY A 13 -12.39 7.01 3.18
C GLY A 13 -13.25 8.05 3.92
N LYS A 14 -13.65 7.81 5.18
CA LYS A 14 -14.58 8.68 5.93
C LYS A 14 -14.14 10.13 6.00
N ARG A 15 -12.84 10.40 6.11
CA ARG A 15 -12.27 11.78 6.15
C ARG A 15 -12.35 12.50 4.79
N MET A 16 -12.66 11.77 3.71
CA MET A 16 -12.81 12.29 2.36
C MET A 16 -14.25 12.68 2.02
N MET A 17 -15.20 12.50 2.94
CA MET A 17 -16.60 12.91 2.71
C MET A 17 -16.69 14.41 2.37
N PRO A 18 -17.55 14.83 1.42
CA PRO A 18 -18.57 14.01 0.72
C PRO A 18 -18.06 13.25 -0.51
N LEU A 19 -16.78 13.40 -0.92
CA LEU A 19 -16.22 12.84 -2.17
C LEU A 19 -16.32 11.31 -2.23
N THR A 20 -16.32 10.65 -1.07
CA THR A 20 -16.35 9.18 -0.96
C THR A 20 -17.72 8.63 -0.56
N ARG A 21 -18.79 9.41 -0.76
CA ARG A 21 -20.17 8.94 -0.50
C ARG A 21 -20.57 7.84 -1.47
N ASP A 22 -20.33 8.08 -2.76
CA ASP A 22 -20.84 7.28 -3.87
C ASP A 22 -19.72 6.61 -4.69
N ILE A 23 -18.46 6.92 -4.37
CA ILE A 23 -17.27 6.33 -5.02
C ILE A 23 -16.25 5.92 -3.96
N PRO A 24 -15.58 4.76 -4.10
CA PRO A 24 -14.52 4.39 -3.16
C PRO A 24 -13.32 5.33 -3.29
N LYS A 25 -12.61 5.57 -2.19
CA LYS A 25 -11.45 6.48 -2.14
C LYS A 25 -10.42 6.19 -3.23
N ALA A 26 -10.15 4.91 -3.49
CA ALA A 26 -9.19 4.47 -4.50
C ALA A 26 -9.57 4.88 -5.95
N MET A 27 -10.84 5.21 -6.18
CA MET A 27 -11.35 5.68 -7.47
C MET A 27 -11.33 7.20 -7.63
N LEU A 28 -10.90 7.96 -6.63
CA LEU A 28 -10.72 9.40 -6.75
C LEU A 28 -9.61 9.71 -7.77
N ARG A 29 -9.88 10.68 -8.64
CA ARG A 29 -8.96 11.05 -9.73
C ARG A 29 -7.83 11.96 -9.25
N ILE A 30 -6.63 11.68 -9.77
CA ILE A 30 -5.44 12.51 -9.68
C ILE A 30 -4.96 12.77 -11.12
N GLY A 31 -5.26 13.94 -11.66
CA GLY A 31 -5.05 14.21 -13.10
C GLY A 31 -5.92 13.30 -13.97
N ASN A 32 -5.30 12.60 -14.92
CA ASN A 32 -5.99 11.76 -15.91
C ASN A 32 -6.32 10.34 -15.43
N VAL A 33 -5.79 9.91 -14.29
CA VAL A 33 -5.98 8.56 -13.75
C VAL A 33 -6.62 8.59 -12.37
N THR A 34 -7.14 7.46 -11.90
CA THR A 34 -7.57 7.27 -10.52
C THR A 34 -6.37 6.89 -9.65
N LEU A 35 -6.52 7.00 -8.31
CA LEU A 35 -5.49 6.57 -7.37
C LEU A 35 -5.11 5.09 -7.55
N ILE A 36 -6.10 4.23 -7.83
CA ILE A 36 -5.85 2.80 -8.04
C ILE A 36 -5.12 2.55 -9.37
N GLU A 37 -5.50 3.26 -10.45
CA GLU A 37 -4.82 3.15 -11.75
C GLU A 37 -3.36 3.59 -11.67
N ASP A 38 -3.07 4.70 -10.98
CA ASP A 38 -1.70 5.17 -10.76
C ASP A 38 -0.83 4.06 -10.13
N LYS A 39 -1.37 3.32 -9.16
CA LYS A 39 -0.63 2.20 -8.53
C LYS A 39 -0.45 1.03 -9.50
N ILE A 40 -1.53 0.64 -10.21
CA ILE A 40 -1.46 -0.47 -11.17
C ILE A 40 -0.43 -0.17 -12.25
N ILE A 41 -0.46 1.02 -12.85
CA ILE A 41 0.47 1.43 -13.90
C ILE A 41 1.92 1.37 -13.39
N LYS A 42 2.22 2.06 -12.28
CA LYS A 42 3.57 2.09 -11.70
C LYS A 42 4.11 0.72 -11.32
N LEU A 43 3.26 -0.15 -10.79
CA LEU A 43 3.65 -1.51 -10.43
C LEU A 43 3.90 -2.37 -11.68
N THR A 44 3.08 -2.22 -12.72
CA THR A 44 3.26 -2.92 -13.98
C THR A 44 4.55 -2.49 -14.69
N GLU A 45 4.82 -1.19 -14.75
CA GLU A 45 6.06 -0.62 -15.29
C GLU A 45 7.29 -1.11 -14.53
N ALA A 46 7.19 -1.28 -13.20
CA ALA A 46 8.26 -1.84 -12.39
C ALA A 46 8.49 -3.35 -12.62
N GLY A 47 7.57 -4.05 -13.30
CA GLY A 47 7.72 -5.48 -13.65
C GLY A 47 6.89 -6.45 -12.82
N ILE A 48 5.94 -5.96 -12.01
CA ILE A 48 4.95 -6.81 -11.32
C ILE A 48 4.07 -7.48 -12.39
N LYS A 49 3.74 -8.75 -12.18
CA LYS A 49 2.94 -9.58 -13.11
C LYS A 49 1.59 -9.99 -12.56
N LYS A 50 1.43 -9.97 -11.23
CA LYS A 50 0.18 -10.26 -10.54
C LYS A 50 -0.07 -9.23 -9.45
N ILE A 51 -1.26 -8.65 -9.44
CA ILE A 51 -1.72 -7.77 -8.36
C ILE A 51 -2.97 -8.38 -7.73
N VAL A 52 -2.98 -8.52 -6.40
CA VAL A 52 -4.19 -8.73 -5.63
C VAL A 52 -4.68 -7.36 -5.16
N ILE A 53 -5.96 -7.07 -5.32
CA ILE A 53 -6.57 -5.83 -4.80
C ILE A 53 -7.58 -6.23 -3.74
N ASN A 54 -7.34 -5.87 -2.47
CA ASN A 54 -8.38 -6.04 -1.47
C ASN A 54 -9.38 -4.89 -1.57
N THR A 55 -10.66 -5.22 -1.52
CA THR A 55 -11.76 -4.28 -1.66
C THR A 55 -12.74 -4.43 -0.50
N GLY A 56 -13.42 -3.34 -0.16
CA GLY A 56 -14.42 -3.31 0.90
C GLY A 56 -15.60 -2.44 0.49
N TYR A 57 -15.80 -1.32 1.17
CA TYR A 57 -16.86 -0.37 0.86
C TYR A 57 -16.84 0.07 -0.61
N LEU A 58 -17.95 -0.11 -1.32
CA LEU A 58 -18.10 0.18 -2.76
C LEU A 58 -17.07 -0.57 -3.64
N GLY A 59 -16.64 -1.77 -3.23
CA GLY A 59 -15.61 -2.55 -3.92
C GLY A 59 -15.96 -2.94 -5.34
N SER A 60 -17.25 -3.09 -5.68
CA SER A 60 -17.72 -3.38 -7.05
C SER A 60 -17.28 -2.33 -8.06
N TYR A 61 -17.25 -1.04 -7.69
CA TYR A 61 -16.73 0.02 -8.55
C TYR A 61 -15.26 -0.18 -8.92
N ILE A 62 -14.44 -0.64 -7.97
CA ILE A 62 -13.04 -0.97 -8.24
C ILE A 62 -12.95 -2.16 -9.17
N GLN A 63 -13.70 -3.24 -8.88
CA GLN A 63 -13.69 -4.46 -9.65
C GLN A 63 -14.13 -4.22 -11.10
N GLU A 64 -15.23 -3.52 -11.32
CA GLU A 64 -15.70 -3.15 -12.66
C GLU A 64 -14.68 -2.30 -13.42
N HIS A 65 -14.03 -1.36 -12.71
CA HIS A 65 -13.08 -0.45 -13.31
C HIS A 65 -11.76 -1.13 -13.71
N VAL A 66 -11.20 -1.98 -12.87
CA VAL A 66 -9.90 -2.61 -13.14
C VAL A 66 -10.02 -3.90 -13.96
N GLY A 67 -11.15 -4.60 -13.87
CA GLY A 67 -11.39 -5.90 -14.52
C GLY A 67 -10.41 -6.97 -14.04
N ASP A 68 -10.03 -7.84 -14.93
CA ASP A 68 -9.03 -8.89 -14.71
C ASP A 68 -7.58 -8.41 -14.90
N GLY A 69 -7.40 -7.14 -15.22
CA GLY A 69 -6.10 -6.52 -15.45
C GLY A 69 -5.57 -6.60 -16.87
N SER A 70 -6.27 -7.28 -17.79
CA SER A 70 -5.83 -7.45 -19.18
C SER A 70 -5.54 -6.13 -19.89
N LYS A 71 -6.34 -5.09 -19.65
CA LYS A 71 -6.12 -3.73 -20.20
C LYS A 71 -4.81 -3.08 -19.74
N TYR A 72 -4.21 -3.56 -18.65
CA TYR A 72 -2.91 -3.09 -18.13
C TYR A 72 -1.77 -4.09 -18.44
N GLY A 73 -2.06 -5.20 -19.11
CA GLY A 73 -1.07 -6.25 -19.38
C GLY A 73 -0.63 -7.04 -18.15
N ILE A 74 -1.48 -7.16 -17.15
CA ILE A 74 -1.19 -7.78 -15.85
C ILE A 74 -2.38 -8.64 -15.41
N ASN A 75 -2.15 -9.60 -14.50
CA ASN A 75 -3.21 -10.36 -13.85
C ASN A 75 -3.67 -9.67 -12.56
N ILE A 76 -4.95 -9.33 -12.47
CA ILE A 76 -5.56 -8.74 -11.26
C ILE A 76 -6.54 -9.76 -10.65
N VAL A 77 -6.40 -9.96 -9.33
CA VAL A 77 -7.29 -10.78 -8.50
C VAL A 77 -7.95 -9.89 -7.45
N ILE A 78 -9.27 -9.88 -7.40
CA ILE A 78 -10.02 -9.13 -6.36
C ILE A 78 -10.19 -10.01 -5.12
N SER A 79 -9.93 -9.44 -3.95
CA SER A 79 -10.20 -10.03 -2.64
C SER A 79 -11.16 -9.15 -1.85
N GLU A 80 -12.43 -9.53 -1.82
CA GLU A 80 -13.45 -8.77 -1.11
C GLU A 80 -13.40 -9.03 0.40
N GLU A 81 -13.40 -7.96 1.20
CA GLU A 81 -13.44 -8.01 2.66
C GLU A 81 -14.87 -7.90 3.23
N GLY A 82 -15.83 -7.52 2.38
CA GLY A 82 -17.18 -7.16 2.80
C GLY A 82 -17.29 -5.71 3.26
N SER A 83 -18.45 -5.32 3.85
CA SER A 83 -18.73 -3.93 4.20
C SER A 83 -18.08 -3.44 5.49
N MET A 84 -17.64 -4.35 6.35
CA MET A 84 -16.97 -4.03 7.63
C MET A 84 -15.45 -4.14 7.49
N PRO A 85 -14.70 -3.11 7.90
CA PRO A 85 -13.25 -3.18 7.92
C PRO A 85 -12.76 -4.29 8.84
N ILE A 86 -11.84 -5.13 8.35
CA ILE A 86 -11.27 -6.24 9.13
C ILE A 86 -9.87 -5.94 9.66
N GLY A 87 -9.30 -4.78 9.30
CA GLY A 87 -7.94 -4.38 9.61
C GLY A 87 -6.93 -4.78 8.52
N THR A 88 -5.89 -3.97 8.38
CA THR A 88 -4.92 -4.09 7.27
C THR A 88 -4.21 -5.44 7.24
N ALA A 89 -3.75 -5.95 8.40
CA ALA A 89 -3.09 -7.24 8.46
C ALA A 89 -4.04 -8.41 8.17
N ASN A 90 -5.30 -8.34 8.60
CA ASN A 90 -6.30 -9.35 8.27
C ASN A 90 -6.63 -9.37 6.78
N GLY A 91 -6.74 -8.18 6.16
CA GLY A 91 -6.92 -8.06 4.71
C GLY A 91 -5.79 -8.74 3.94
N ILE A 92 -4.54 -8.50 4.33
CA ILE A 92 -3.37 -9.15 3.73
C ILE A 92 -3.40 -10.66 4.00
N ARG A 93 -3.65 -11.08 5.24
CA ARG A 93 -3.68 -12.50 5.64
C ARG A 93 -4.68 -13.31 4.82
N LYS A 94 -5.83 -12.74 4.50
CA LYS A 94 -6.84 -13.36 3.63
C LYS A 94 -6.30 -13.67 2.24
N THR A 95 -5.30 -12.90 1.78
CA THR A 95 -4.73 -13.01 0.43
C THR A 95 -3.40 -13.74 0.37
N VAL A 96 -2.79 -14.09 1.50
CA VAL A 96 -1.43 -14.70 1.55
C VAL A 96 -1.29 -15.93 0.65
N LYS A 97 -2.33 -16.76 0.54
CA LYS A 97 -2.36 -17.95 -0.33
C LYS A 97 -2.13 -17.62 -1.81
N GLU A 98 -2.50 -16.41 -2.25
CA GLU A 98 -2.35 -15.95 -3.62
C GLU A 98 -0.89 -15.76 -4.03
N PHE A 99 0.01 -15.67 -3.06
CA PHE A 99 1.44 -15.39 -3.28
C PHE A 99 2.32 -16.66 -3.25
N ASN A 100 1.72 -17.86 -3.11
CA ASN A 100 2.42 -19.15 -3.22
C ASN A 100 3.68 -19.23 -2.34
N GLY A 101 3.63 -18.72 -1.11
CA GLY A 101 4.76 -18.73 -0.16
C GLY A 101 5.93 -17.80 -0.52
N LYS A 102 5.80 -16.97 -1.56
CA LYS A 102 6.86 -16.06 -2.00
C LYS A 102 6.65 -14.65 -1.42
N PRO A 103 7.73 -13.88 -1.22
CA PRO A 103 7.62 -12.47 -0.85
C PRO A 103 6.80 -11.67 -1.87
N PHE A 104 6.08 -10.68 -1.38
CA PHE A 104 5.22 -9.82 -2.17
C PHE A 104 5.30 -8.36 -1.72
N LEU A 105 5.00 -7.45 -2.63
CA LEU A 105 4.92 -6.02 -2.34
C LEU A 105 3.54 -5.68 -1.81
N VAL A 106 3.48 -4.83 -0.79
CA VAL A 106 2.24 -4.20 -0.28
C VAL A 106 2.30 -2.72 -0.61
N VAL A 107 1.20 -2.19 -1.18
CA VAL A 107 1.05 -0.77 -1.48
C VAL A 107 -0.34 -0.30 -1.08
N ASN A 108 -0.43 0.79 -0.31
CA ASN A 108 -1.70 1.44 -0.02
C ASN A 108 -2.24 2.14 -1.29
N ALA A 109 -3.53 1.95 -1.58
CA ALA A 109 -4.18 2.60 -2.73
C ALA A 109 -4.28 4.12 -2.59
N ASP A 110 -4.30 4.62 -1.35
CA ASP A 110 -4.59 6.01 -1.01
C ASP A 110 -3.35 6.89 -0.81
N ILE A 111 -2.20 6.44 -1.25
CA ILE A 111 -0.98 7.25 -1.28
C ILE A 111 -0.72 7.81 -2.68
N TRP A 112 0.00 8.92 -2.74
CA TRP A 112 0.61 9.44 -3.97
C TRP A 112 2.11 9.60 -3.76
N THR A 113 2.90 9.14 -4.73
CA THR A 113 4.36 9.15 -4.62
C THR A 113 5.02 9.05 -5.99
N ASN A 114 6.23 9.57 -6.11
CA ASN A 114 7.14 9.31 -7.22
C ASN A 114 8.22 8.26 -6.87
N TYR A 115 7.94 7.39 -5.89
CA TYR A 115 8.81 6.28 -5.52
C TYR A 115 8.99 5.30 -6.69
N LEU A 116 10.25 4.92 -6.96
CA LEU A 116 10.60 3.96 -8.01
C LEU A 116 10.53 2.53 -7.47
N PHE A 117 9.43 1.84 -7.72
CA PHE A 117 9.22 0.48 -7.22
C PHE A 117 10.24 -0.53 -7.73
N ILE A 118 10.92 -0.26 -8.86
CA ILE A 118 11.92 -1.17 -9.45
C ILE A 118 13.07 -1.47 -8.47
N ASP A 119 13.50 -0.51 -7.67
CA ASP A 119 14.59 -0.69 -6.72
C ASP A 119 14.17 -1.65 -5.61
N LEU A 120 12.94 -1.48 -5.10
CA LEU A 120 12.39 -2.30 -4.04
C LEU A 120 12.11 -3.75 -4.49
N ILE A 121 11.54 -3.95 -5.69
CA ILE A 121 11.23 -5.31 -6.18
C ILE A 121 12.48 -6.13 -6.56
N ASN A 122 13.60 -5.47 -6.83
CA ASN A 122 14.89 -6.11 -7.06
C ASN A 122 15.66 -6.42 -5.77
N MET A 123 15.19 -5.91 -4.64
CA MET A 123 15.79 -6.18 -3.34
C MET A 123 15.67 -7.65 -2.95
N SER A 124 16.77 -8.22 -2.46
CA SER A 124 16.76 -9.54 -1.83
C SER A 124 16.65 -9.38 -0.33
N LEU A 125 15.54 -9.82 0.25
CA LEU A 125 15.42 -9.89 1.70
C LEU A 125 16.37 -10.93 2.26
N ALA A 126 17.16 -10.56 3.27
CA ALA A 126 17.95 -11.52 4.04
C ALA A 126 17.03 -12.62 4.61
N LYS A 127 17.60 -13.81 4.87
CA LYS A 127 16.79 -14.98 5.26
C LYS A 127 15.92 -14.71 6.48
N GLU A 128 16.45 -14.00 7.46
CA GLU A 128 15.77 -13.68 8.73
C GLU A 128 14.83 -12.47 8.65
N THR A 129 14.90 -11.68 7.56
CA THR A 129 14.10 -10.47 7.41
C THR A 129 12.69 -10.84 6.93
N LEU A 130 11.68 -10.53 7.74
CA LEU A 130 10.28 -10.82 7.44
C LEU A 130 9.58 -9.73 6.63
N ALA A 131 10.09 -8.50 6.71
CA ALA A 131 9.65 -7.39 5.88
C ALA A 131 10.74 -6.35 5.67
N HIS A 132 10.60 -5.55 4.61
CA HIS A 132 11.36 -4.31 4.42
C HIS A 132 10.36 -3.22 4.03
N ILE A 133 10.33 -2.14 4.82
CA ILE A 133 9.35 -1.07 4.66
C ILE A 133 9.99 0.24 4.24
N VAL A 134 9.23 1.04 3.50
CA VAL A 134 9.66 2.38 3.10
C VAL A 134 9.10 3.39 4.08
N LEU A 135 9.99 4.16 4.69
CA LEU A 135 9.66 5.25 5.61
C LEU A 135 9.86 6.60 4.90
N ALA A 136 9.12 7.61 5.30
CA ALA A 136 9.33 8.99 4.88
C ALA A 136 9.44 9.91 6.11
N LYS A 137 10.02 11.10 5.94
CA LYS A 137 9.94 12.14 6.97
C LYS A 137 8.47 12.48 7.20
N LYS A 138 8.04 12.43 8.44
CA LYS A 138 6.64 12.75 8.77
C LYS A 138 6.33 14.21 8.43
N PRO A 139 5.19 14.51 7.78
CA PRO A 139 4.66 15.86 7.70
C PRO A 139 4.31 16.40 9.10
N GLU A 140 4.29 17.72 9.28
CA GLU A 140 4.00 18.35 10.56
C GLU A 140 2.61 18.01 11.11
N TYR A 141 1.66 17.75 10.22
CA TYR A 141 0.26 17.42 10.55
C TYR A 141 0.01 15.94 10.87
N LEU A 142 1.05 15.09 10.83
CA LEU A 142 0.96 13.66 11.16
C LEU A 142 1.88 13.32 12.33
N GLU A 143 1.45 12.35 13.12
CA GLU A 143 2.33 11.67 14.05
C GLU A 143 3.17 10.65 13.29
N GLY A 144 4.40 10.41 13.76
CA GLY A 144 5.26 9.40 13.19
C GLY A 144 4.97 8.03 13.80
N ASP A 145 5.41 7.00 13.10
CA ASP A 145 5.23 5.60 13.51
C ASP A 145 6.53 5.00 14.05
N PHE A 146 7.69 5.40 13.48
CA PHE A 146 8.96 4.74 13.71
C PHE A 146 10.15 5.72 13.80
N ASN A 147 11.21 5.21 14.41
CA ASN A 147 12.58 5.66 14.16
C ASN A 147 13.28 4.63 13.28
N ILE A 148 14.37 5.04 12.61
CA ILE A 148 15.24 4.15 11.83
C ILE A 148 16.66 4.24 12.35
N ASN A 149 17.30 3.10 12.56
CA ASN A 149 18.72 3.01 12.92
C ASN A 149 19.32 1.78 12.23
N ASN A 150 20.45 1.99 11.51
CA ASN A 150 21.14 0.93 10.76
C ASN A 150 20.17 0.10 9.88
N ASN A 151 19.31 0.76 9.13
CA ASN A 151 18.29 0.14 8.26
C ASN A 151 17.29 -0.80 8.98
N LYS A 152 17.13 -0.66 10.29
CA LYS A 152 16.10 -1.34 11.09
C LYS A 152 15.17 -0.32 11.72
N ILE A 153 13.90 -0.70 11.84
CA ILE A 153 12.93 0.13 12.55
C ILE A 153 13.04 -0.05 14.07
N SER A 154 12.66 0.99 14.78
CA SER A 154 12.42 0.97 16.21
C SER A 154 11.21 1.84 16.53
N LYS A 155 10.63 1.65 17.72
CA LYS A 155 9.53 2.49 18.18
C LYS A 155 9.98 3.95 18.26
N GLY A 156 9.16 4.85 17.70
CA GLY A 156 9.48 6.28 17.69
C GLY A 156 8.44 7.08 16.91
N ASN A 157 8.72 8.36 16.64
CA ASN A 157 7.81 9.22 15.91
C ASN A 157 8.50 10.17 14.92
N ASN A 158 9.72 9.87 14.48
CA ASN A 158 10.45 10.72 13.54
C ASN A 158 10.07 10.49 12.09
N PHE A 159 9.64 9.27 11.76
CA PHE A 159 9.31 8.86 10.40
C PHE A 159 7.94 8.20 10.37
N ILE A 160 7.29 8.28 9.20
CA ILE A 160 6.00 7.65 8.93
C ILE A 160 6.17 6.47 7.98
N TYR A 161 5.40 5.41 8.19
CA TYR A 161 5.28 4.33 7.23
C TYR A 161 4.51 4.82 6.00
N THR A 162 5.14 4.72 4.85
CA THR A 162 4.58 5.24 3.59
C THR A 162 3.43 4.42 3.02
N GLY A 163 3.13 3.28 3.59
CA GLY A 163 2.21 2.32 2.99
C GLY A 163 2.85 1.48 1.87
N ILE A 164 4.19 1.44 1.80
CA ILE A 164 4.96 0.67 0.81
C ILE A 164 5.92 -0.26 1.54
N GLY A 165 5.97 -1.53 1.15
CA GLY A 165 6.95 -2.47 1.70
C GLY A 165 6.88 -3.84 1.06
N ILE A 166 7.94 -4.62 1.22
CA ILE A 166 8.01 -6.04 0.86
C ILE A 166 7.81 -6.86 2.11
N TYR A 167 7.04 -7.94 1.98
CA TYR A 167 6.68 -8.81 3.09
C TYR A 167 6.83 -10.28 2.72
N ARG A 168 7.28 -11.08 3.68
CA ARG A 168 7.15 -12.53 3.60
C ARG A 168 5.79 -12.96 4.15
N PRO A 169 5.14 -13.97 3.55
CA PRO A 169 3.88 -14.54 4.06
C PRO A 169 3.93 -14.92 5.54
N GLU A 170 5.08 -15.39 6.01
CA GLU A 170 5.31 -15.86 7.38
C GLU A 170 5.01 -14.76 8.41
N LEU A 171 5.26 -13.49 8.10
CA LEU A 171 4.91 -12.37 8.99
C LEU A 171 3.43 -12.40 9.37
N PHE A 172 2.56 -12.64 8.42
CA PHE A 172 1.10 -12.64 8.64
C PHE A 172 0.58 -13.94 9.23
N LEU A 173 1.34 -15.01 9.16
CA LEU A 173 1.02 -16.31 9.77
C LEU A 173 1.46 -16.38 11.23
N ASN A 174 2.53 -15.66 11.60
CA ASN A 174 3.10 -15.65 12.94
C ASN A 174 2.34 -14.73 13.92
N TYR A 175 1.56 -13.78 13.42
CA TYR A 175 0.84 -12.79 14.22
C TYR A 175 -0.66 -12.85 13.93
N THR A 176 -1.48 -12.57 14.95
CA THR A 176 -2.95 -12.53 14.87
C THR A 176 -3.52 -11.11 14.90
N ASP A 177 -2.67 -10.11 15.06
CA ASP A 177 -3.08 -8.70 15.06
C ASP A 177 -3.85 -8.33 13.79
N ALA A 178 -4.90 -7.53 13.93
CA ALA A 178 -5.71 -7.08 12.80
C ALA A 178 -5.03 -5.97 12.00
N GLU A 179 -4.22 -5.13 12.67
CA GLU A 179 -3.56 -3.98 12.06
C GLU A 179 -2.09 -4.26 11.79
N LEU A 180 -1.62 -3.88 10.60
CA LEU A 180 -0.23 -4.07 10.18
C LEU A 180 0.75 -3.32 11.07
N GLY A 181 0.43 -2.08 11.46
CA GLY A 181 1.27 -1.28 12.35
C GLY A 181 1.56 -1.99 13.67
N SER A 182 0.57 -2.68 14.24
CA SER A 182 0.75 -3.47 15.47
C SER A 182 1.77 -4.60 15.31
N ILE A 183 1.74 -5.28 14.16
CA ILE A 183 2.71 -6.33 13.83
C ILE A 183 4.11 -5.74 13.67
N LEU A 184 4.23 -4.64 12.91
CA LEU A 184 5.51 -3.98 12.66
C LEU A 184 6.17 -3.45 13.95
N HIS A 185 5.39 -3.08 14.95
CA HIS A 185 5.91 -2.66 16.26
C HIS A 185 6.38 -3.83 17.16
N LYS A 186 5.93 -5.05 16.89
CA LYS A 186 6.25 -6.24 17.68
C LYS A 186 7.40 -7.06 17.08
N GLU A 187 7.54 -7.01 15.75
CA GLU A 187 8.53 -7.80 15.01
C GLU A 187 9.88 -7.07 14.96
N ASN A 188 10.95 -7.77 15.33
CA ASN A 188 12.31 -7.20 15.37
C ASN A 188 13.09 -7.36 14.05
N ASN A 189 12.60 -8.24 13.15
CA ASN A 189 13.28 -8.57 11.89
C ASN A 189 12.68 -7.79 10.71
N ILE A 190 12.48 -6.49 10.91
CA ILE A 190 11.98 -5.57 9.90
C ILE A 190 13.12 -4.65 9.44
N GLY A 191 13.47 -4.76 8.16
CA GLY A 191 14.33 -3.79 7.50
C GLY A 191 13.55 -2.54 7.09
N ALA A 192 14.25 -1.44 6.92
CA ALA A 192 13.65 -0.21 6.42
C ALA A 192 14.63 0.64 5.62
N GLU A 193 14.07 1.45 4.72
CA GLU A 193 14.77 2.52 4.04
C GLU A 193 14.07 3.85 4.25
N LEU A 194 14.83 4.95 4.16
CA LEU A 194 14.28 6.30 4.23
C LEU A 194 14.15 6.89 2.82
N TYR A 195 12.91 7.06 2.39
CA TYR A 195 12.59 7.75 1.15
C TYR A 195 12.57 9.27 1.35
N LYS A 196 13.28 9.99 0.48
CA LYS A 196 13.42 11.45 0.54
C LYS A 196 12.69 12.18 -0.59
N GLY A 197 12.01 11.44 -1.47
CA GLY A 197 11.25 12.01 -2.57
C GLY A 197 9.83 12.43 -2.18
N LEU A 198 8.99 12.64 -3.17
CA LEU A 198 7.61 13.07 -2.96
C LEU A 198 6.72 11.90 -2.53
N TRP A 199 6.08 12.08 -1.41
CA TRP A 199 5.10 11.15 -0.86
C TRP A 199 4.02 11.94 -0.09
N ASP A 200 2.78 11.54 -0.25
CA ASP A 200 1.66 12.06 0.53
C ASP A 200 0.57 10.99 0.68
N ASP A 201 -0.16 10.98 1.80
CA ASP A 201 -1.39 10.22 1.93
C ASP A 201 -2.57 11.08 1.49
N VAL A 202 -3.40 10.59 0.61
CA VAL A 202 -4.61 11.28 0.16
C VAL A 202 -5.70 11.18 1.23
N GLY A 203 -5.43 11.72 2.42
CA GLY A 203 -6.25 11.53 3.62
C GLY A 203 -7.44 12.47 3.73
N THR A 204 -7.40 13.64 3.06
CA THR A 204 -8.43 14.68 3.09
C THR A 204 -8.65 15.30 1.71
N PRO A 205 -9.81 15.96 1.46
CA PRO A 205 -10.05 16.68 0.20
C PRO A 205 -8.96 17.72 -0.13
N ASP A 206 -8.46 18.44 0.87
CA ASP A 206 -7.42 19.45 0.68
C ASP A 206 -6.12 18.83 0.17
N ARG A 207 -5.70 17.70 0.75
CA ARG A 207 -4.51 16.97 0.28
C ARG A 207 -4.69 16.44 -1.16
N LEU A 208 -5.88 15.94 -1.47
CA LEU A 208 -6.19 15.55 -2.85
C LEU A 208 -6.02 16.71 -3.82
N ASN A 209 -6.50 17.90 -3.47
CA ASN A 209 -6.36 19.09 -4.29
C ASN A 209 -4.90 19.54 -4.42
N MET A 210 -4.13 19.55 -3.34
CA MET A 210 -2.69 19.83 -3.38
C MET A 210 -1.94 18.89 -4.32
N ILE A 211 -2.28 17.60 -4.32
CA ILE A 211 -1.68 16.60 -5.22
C ILE A 211 -2.07 16.90 -6.67
N ARG A 212 -3.34 17.22 -6.93
CA ARG A 212 -3.82 17.58 -8.28
C ARG A 212 -3.10 18.80 -8.85
N GLU A 213 -2.92 19.84 -8.04
CA GLU A 213 -2.16 21.03 -8.42
C GLU A 213 -0.71 20.69 -8.76
N ARG A 214 -0.07 19.85 -7.94
CA ARG A 214 1.31 19.39 -8.14
C ARG A 214 1.50 18.56 -9.42
N ILE A 215 0.51 17.77 -9.81
CA ILE A 215 0.57 16.94 -11.03
C ILE A 215 0.28 17.78 -12.29
N ALA A 216 -0.44 18.92 -12.15
CA ALA A 216 -0.77 19.80 -13.26
C ALA A 216 0.41 20.71 -13.70
N LEU A 217 1.46 20.80 -12.89
CA LEU A 217 2.70 21.53 -13.19
C LEU A 217 3.69 20.67 -13.98
#